data_9aab7fb4747151bbc069b0ecd52a1f84
#
_entry.id   9aab7fb4747151bbc069b0ecd52a1f84
#
_cell.length_a   1.000
_cell.length_b   1.000
_cell.length_c   1.000
_cell.angle_alpha   90.00
_cell.angle_beta   90.00
_cell.angle_gamma   90.00
#
_symmetry.space_group_name_H-M   'P 1'
#
loop_
_entity.id
_entity.type
_entity.pdbx_description
1 polymer ?
#
loop_
_entity_poly.entity_id
_entity_poly.type
_entity_poly.pdbx_seq_one_letter_code
_entity_poly.pdbx_strand_id
1 'polypeptide(L)'
;MSTVGEIELQPWAVQLDHDARAYEEQISYLLARSPFYRERLGSAGIRQPKDAGGLAAIAQLPFTEKQHIRASCTVDNPIGAHLCVPREEIVRIFSTSGTTGTPSYIPLTAGDLENWVTTSARSYAASGLSRGETVVTTYNAGPFVAGAALAAFDRLGVCHVPVGTGNTERLMTAVRQLKPSAVVMTPSYAAYLIEWASERGFDLPGSSVRRVLVAGEPGGGEAAFRARLEAGWGARVTEAMGIGDIGVSLWGECEAQCGMHLGGRGFVHAELVDPASGAAIAMADGARGELVLTHLRHRAAPLLRFRSRDHVEVWTSPCSCGRTAPRIRCIGRTDDMLIVRGVNVFPSAIRDVVGQFLPEVSGFILVKPQQRGVAQEPPLPVAVELAKGGLARAGLADRIRDRIRETLVVSTRIELVPHGSLQRSEYKSKLVQH
;
A
#
# COMPACT_ATOMS: atom_id res chain seq x y z
N MET A 1 11.02 -24.85 -9.15
CA MET A 1 9.58 -24.79 -9.50
C MET A 1 9.20 -23.34 -9.50
N SER A 2 8.58 -22.86 -10.57
CA SER A 2 8.11 -21.47 -10.65
C SER A 2 7.16 -21.16 -9.50
N THR A 3 7.45 -20.13 -8.72
CA THR A 3 6.59 -19.64 -7.62
C THR A 3 5.35 -18.90 -8.15
N VAL A 4 5.20 -18.80 -9.47
CA VAL A 4 4.03 -18.23 -10.13
C VAL A 4 2.96 -19.30 -10.18
N GLY A 5 1.86 -19.11 -9.46
CA GLY A 5 0.70 -20.00 -9.53
C GLY A 5 0.06 -19.95 -10.93
N GLU A 6 -0.47 -21.07 -11.42
CA GLU A 6 -1.16 -21.12 -12.72
C GLU A 6 -2.22 -20.04 -12.87
N ILE A 7 -2.90 -19.71 -11.79
CA ILE A 7 -3.93 -18.65 -11.76
C ILE A 7 -3.37 -17.27 -12.16
N GLU A 8 -2.11 -16.97 -11.88
CA GLU A 8 -1.51 -15.66 -12.21
C GLU A 8 -1.23 -15.49 -13.70
N LEU A 9 -1.12 -16.61 -14.42
CA LEU A 9 -0.85 -16.66 -15.86
C LEU A 9 -2.10 -16.87 -16.72
N GLN A 10 -3.23 -17.26 -16.09
CA GLN A 10 -4.50 -17.42 -16.81
C GLN A 10 -4.97 -16.08 -17.41
N PRO A 11 -5.62 -16.07 -18.56
CA PRO A 11 -6.21 -14.87 -19.13
C PRO A 11 -7.10 -14.13 -18.10
N TRP A 12 -7.01 -12.82 -18.06
CA TRP A 12 -7.77 -12.01 -17.09
C TRP A 12 -9.29 -12.19 -17.22
N ALA A 13 -9.81 -12.37 -18.45
CA ALA A 13 -11.23 -12.65 -18.68
C ALA A 13 -11.71 -13.93 -17.97
N VAL A 14 -10.90 -15.00 -18.01
CA VAL A 14 -11.21 -16.26 -17.29
C VAL A 14 -11.27 -16.03 -15.79
N GLN A 15 -10.38 -15.15 -15.26
CA GLN A 15 -10.44 -14.79 -13.86
C GLN A 15 -11.73 -14.05 -13.49
N LEU A 16 -12.18 -13.13 -14.33
CA LEU A 16 -13.42 -12.39 -14.09
C LEU A 16 -14.64 -13.32 -14.04
N ASP A 17 -14.66 -14.39 -14.82
CA ASP A 17 -15.72 -15.41 -14.76
C ASP A 17 -15.70 -16.20 -13.43
N HIS A 18 -14.52 -16.49 -12.90
CA HIS A 18 -14.38 -17.09 -11.57
C HIS A 18 -14.79 -16.13 -10.45
N ASP A 19 -14.40 -14.86 -10.58
CA ASP A 19 -14.72 -13.82 -9.63
C ASP A 19 -16.22 -13.52 -9.61
N ALA A 20 -16.90 -13.59 -10.76
CA ALA A 20 -18.36 -13.43 -10.85
C ALA A 20 -19.11 -14.50 -10.04
N ARG A 21 -18.71 -15.76 -10.15
CA ARG A 21 -19.29 -16.84 -9.35
C ARG A 21 -19.02 -16.67 -7.85
N ALA A 22 -17.79 -16.34 -7.49
CA ALA A 22 -17.42 -16.11 -6.10
C ALA A 22 -18.16 -14.90 -5.50
N TYR A 23 -18.42 -13.87 -6.31
CA TYR A 23 -19.20 -12.70 -5.92
C TYR A 23 -20.66 -13.09 -5.58
N GLU A 24 -21.34 -13.88 -6.40
CA GLU A 24 -22.71 -14.34 -6.15
C GLU A 24 -22.81 -15.16 -4.84
N GLU A 25 -21.83 -16.03 -4.61
CA GLU A 25 -21.71 -16.79 -3.35
C GLU A 25 -21.49 -15.84 -2.17
N GLN A 26 -20.65 -14.81 -2.33
CA GLN A 26 -20.34 -13.86 -1.27
C GLN A 26 -21.54 -12.96 -0.94
N ILE A 27 -22.30 -12.50 -1.93
CA ILE A 27 -23.54 -11.74 -1.71
C ILE A 27 -24.56 -12.60 -0.94
N SER A 28 -24.74 -13.86 -1.34
CA SER A 28 -25.62 -14.80 -0.65
C SER A 28 -25.20 -14.98 0.82
N TYR A 29 -23.89 -15.12 1.06
CA TYR A 29 -23.33 -15.24 2.39
C TYR A 29 -23.57 -14.00 3.25
N LEU A 30 -23.32 -12.80 2.70
CA LEU A 30 -23.51 -11.52 3.39
C LEU A 30 -24.98 -11.30 3.79
N LEU A 31 -25.91 -11.55 2.89
CA LEU A 31 -27.37 -11.47 3.18
C LEU A 31 -27.79 -12.46 4.26
N ALA A 32 -27.23 -13.66 4.29
CA ALA A 32 -27.54 -14.66 5.29
C ALA A 32 -26.92 -14.39 6.67
N ARG A 33 -25.69 -13.89 6.71
CA ARG A 33 -24.85 -13.87 7.92
C ARG A 33 -24.58 -12.50 8.52
N SER A 34 -24.61 -11.41 7.72
CA SER A 34 -24.25 -10.06 8.19
C SER A 34 -25.50 -9.20 8.47
N PRO A 35 -25.82 -8.88 9.72
CA PRO A 35 -26.85 -7.90 10.03
C PRO A 35 -26.55 -6.53 9.39
N PHE A 36 -25.30 -6.11 9.41
CA PHE A 36 -24.82 -4.88 8.79
C PHE A 36 -25.13 -4.81 7.29
N TYR A 37 -24.84 -5.87 6.53
CA TYR A 37 -25.12 -5.87 5.08
C TYR A 37 -26.58 -6.12 4.76
N ARG A 38 -27.33 -6.87 5.57
CA ARG A 38 -28.79 -6.98 5.38
C ARG A 38 -29.47 -5.61 5.45
N GLU A 39 -29.09 -4.78 6.41
CA GLU A 39 -29.61 -3.43 6.56
C GLU A 39 -29.21 -2.53 5.39
N ARG A 40 -27.91 -2.45 5.07
CA ARG A 40 -27.39 -1.58 4.02
C ARG A 40 -27.89 -1.95 2.62
N LEU A 41 -27.86 -3.22 2.28
CA LEU A 41 -28.34 -3.72 1.00
C LEU A 41 -29.87 -3.61 0.92
N GLY A 42 -30.58 -3.89 2.02
CA GLY A 42 -32.02 -3.73 2.10
C GLY A 42 -32.47 -2.31 1.88
N SER A 43 -31.74 -1.32 2.41
CA SER A 43 -32.00 0.12 2.16
C SER A 43 -31.78 0.53 0.70
N ALA A 44 -30.96 -0.22 -0.04
CA ALA A 44 -30.75 -0.06 -1.49
C ALA A 44 -31.71 -0.96 -2.32
N GLY A 45 -32.72 -1.60 -1.70
CA GLY A 45 -33.68 -2.46 -2.39
C GLY A 45 -33.22 -3.90 -2.64
N ILE A 46 -32.02 -4.27 -2.17
CA ILE A 46 -31.40 -5.59 -2.39
C ILE A 46 -31.74 -6.49 -1.20
N ARG A 47 -32.67 -7.42 -1.37
CA ARG A 47 -33.15 -8.30 -0.31
C ARG A 47 -32.79 -9.77 -0.52
N GLN A 48 -32.42 -10.13 -1.75
CA GLN A 48 -32.02 -11.47 -2.16
C GLN A 48 -30.87 -11.39 -3.17
N PRO A 49 -30.06 -12.44 -3.33
CA PRO A 49 -28.83 -12.38 -4.15
C PRO A 49 -29.04 -11.87 -5.58
N LYS A 50 -30.16 -12.28 -6.22
CA LYS A 50 -30.47 -11.86 -7.60
C LYS A 50 -30.69 -10.36 -7.75
N ASP A 51 -31.12 -9.64 -6.68
CA ASP A 51 -31.38 -8.22 -6.72
C ASP A 51 -30.06 -7.42 -6.81
N ALA A 52 -28.92 -8.00 -6.39
CA ALA A 52 -27.61 -7.39 -6.47
C ALA A 52 -27.01 -7.39 -7.90
N GLY A 53 -27.63 -8.14 -8.81
CA GLY A 53 -27.06 -8.39 -10.13
C GLY A 53 -25.78 -9.21 -10.08
N GLY A 54 -25.16 -9.46 -11.25
CA GLY A 54 -23.84 -10.10 -11.32
C GLY A 54 -22.71 -9.11 -11.03
N LEU A 55 -21.46 -9.60 -11.07
CA LEU A 55 -20.27 -8.78 -10.83
C LEU A 55 -20.20 -7.53 -11.74
N ALA A 56 -20.69 -7.62 -12.97
CA ALA A 56 -20.75 -6.47 -13.88
C ALA A 56 -21.69 -5.34 -13.40
N ALA A 57 -22.63 -5.64 -12.50
CA ALA A 57 -23.54 -4.65 -11.92
C ALA A 57 -23.07 -4.14 -10.55
N ILE A 58 -21.90 -4.54 -10.07
CA ILE A 58 -21.39 -4.21 -8.73
C ILE A 58 -21.38 -2.72 -8.44
N ALA A 59 -21.17 -1.88 -9.46
CA ALA A 59 -21.16 -0.42 -9.33
C ALA A 59 -22.49 0.18 -8.82
N GLN A 60 -23.60 -0.58 -8.90
CA GLN A 60 -24.91 -0.16 -8.40
C GLN A 60 -25.06 -0.36 -6.88
N LEU A 61 -24.19 -1.15 -6.25
CA LEU A 61 -24.23 -1.40 -4.82
C LEU A 61 -23.68 -0.23 -4.02
N PRO A 62 -24.19 -0.01 -2.79
CA PRO A 62 -23.67 1.06 -1.93
C PRO A 62 -22.22 0.79 -1.51
N PHE A 63 -21.42 1.85 -1.42
CA PHE A 63 -20.07 1.75 -0.88
C PHE A 63 -20.07 1.42 0.61
N THR A 64 -19.08 0.68 1.05
CA THR A 64 -18.71 0.55 2.46
C THR A 64 -17.52 1.47 2.75
N GLU A 65 -17.61 2.24 3.82
CA GLU A 65 -16.54 3.11 4.29
C GLU A 65 -16.15 2.77 5.73
N LYS A 66 -14.94 3.12 6.12
CA LYS A 66 -14.42 2.83 7.46
C LYS A 66 -15.29 3.42 8.57
N GLN A 67 -15.89 4.59 8.34
CA GLN A 67 -16.85 5.20 9.27
C GLN A 67 -18.11 4.34 9.47
N HIS A 68 -18.61 3.66 8.44
CA HIS A 68 -19.77 2.78 8.56
C HIS A 68 -19.45 1.57 9.43
N ILE A 69 -18.26 0.99 9.25
CA ILE A 69 -17.77 -0.12 10.09
C ILE A 69 -17.67 0.32 11.55
N ARG A 70 -17.02 1.45 11.81
CA ARG A 70 -16.85 2.00 13.16
C ARG A 70 -18.18 2.31 13.83
N ALA A 71 -19.15 2.87 13.11
CA ALA A 71 -20.48 3.16 13.62
C ALA A 71 -21.26 1.89 14.02
N SER A 72 -20.89 0.72 13.48
CA SER A 72 -21.48 -0.57 13.84
C SER A 72 -20.85 -1.23 15.09
N CYS A 73 -19.76 -0.65 15.61
CA CYS A 73 -19.08 -1.16 16.79
C CYS A 73 -19.75 -0.61 18.07
N THR A 74 -19.85 -1.46 19.09
CA THR A 74 -20.32 -1.11 20.42
C THR A 74 -19.35 -1.62 21.48
N VAL A 75 -19.53 -1.24 22.75
CA VAL A 75 -18.70 -1.76 23.85
C VAL A 75 -18.81 -3.28 23.95
N ASP A 76 -20.01 -3.83 23.77
CA ASP A 76 -20.27 -5.28 23.84
C ASP A 76 -19.90 -6.01 22.54
N ASN A 77 -19.83 -5.29 21.42
CA ASN A 77 -19.40 -5.81 20.13
C ASN A 77 -18.34 -4.92 19.46
N PRO A 78 -17.09 -4.98 19.93
CA PRO A 78 -16.01 -4.10 19.47
C PRO A 78 -15.55 -4.38 18.02
N ILE A 79 -15.91 -5.54 17.45
CA ILE A 79 -15.67 -5.85 16.04
C ILE A 79 -16.72 -5.15 15.16
N GLY A 80 -17.99 -5.16 15.60
CA GLY A 80 -19.10 -4.53 14.91
C GLY A 80 -20.07 -5.51 14.26
N ALA A 81 -21.20 -4.98 13.79
CA ALA A 81 -22.31 -5.77 13.22
C ALA A 81 -21.98 -6.40 11.84
N HIS A 82 -20.80 -6.13 11.28
CA HIS A 82 -20.32 -6.74 10.03
C HIS A 82 -19.64 -8.11 10.26
N LEU A 83 -19.44 -8.53 11.52
CA LEU A 83 -18.99 -9.88 11.84
C LEU A 83 -20.02 -10.91 11.39
N CYS A 84 -19.58 -11.94 10.65
CA CYS A 84 -20.43 -12.95 10.01
C CYS A 84 -20.30 -14.36 10.62
N VAL A 85 -19.34 -14.56 11.53
CA VAL A 85 -19.05 -15.85 12.15
C VAL A 85 -19.13 -15.75 13.68
N PRO A 86 -19.40 -16.84 14.40
CA PRO A 86 -19.29 -16.88 15.84
C PRO A 86 -17.81 -16.73 16.27
N ARG A 87 -17.61 -16.32 17.53
CA ARG A 87 -16.27 -16.00 18.04
C ARG A 87 -15.30 -17.18 18.01
N GLU A 88 -15.82 -18.37 18.16
CA GLU A 88 -15.07 -19.64 18.20
C GLU A 88 -14.39 -19.97 16.88
N GLU A 89 -14.88 -19.42 15.77
CA GLU A 89 -14.28 -19.59 14.44
C GLU A 89 -13.14 -18.60 14.16
N ILE A 90 -12.97 -17.59 15.03
CA ILE A 90 -11.92 -16.57 14.86
C ILE A 90 -10.61 -17.10 15.44
N VAL A 91 -9.61 -17.28 14.58
CA VAL A 91 -8.27 -17.75 14.98
C VAL A 91 -7.27 -16.63 15.16
N ARG A 92 -7.53 -15.43 14.57
CA ARG A 92 -6.66 -14.27 14.67
C ARG A 92 -7.46 -12.97 14.61
N ILE A 93 -7.01 -11.97 15.38
CA ILE A 93 -7.52 -10.60 15.28
C ILE A 93 -6.32 -9.67 15.11
N PHE A 94 -6.33 -8.89 14.04
CA PHE A 94 -5.43 -7.78 13.85
C PHE A 94 -6.13 -6.45 14.11
N SER A 95 -5.36 -5.37 14.20
CA SER A 95 -5.90 -4.02 14.30
C SER A 95 -5.24 -3.10 13.29
N THR A 96 -5.94 -2.03 12.92
CA THR A 96 -5.33 -0.92 12.19
C THR A 96 -4.80 0.11 13.18
N SER A 97 -3.77 0.87 12.79
CA SER A 97 -3.14 1.90 13.65
C SER A 97 -4.06 3.05 14.05
N GLY A 98 -5.27 3.15 13.49
CA GLY A 98 -6.30 4.13 13.81
C GLY A 98 -5.78 5.57 13.85
N THR A 99 -5.78 6.29 12.74
CA THR A 99 -5.39 7.72 12.68
C THR A 99 -6.25 8.62 13.57
N THR A 100 -7.42 8.14 14.01
CA THR A 100 -8.38 8.84 14.88
C THR A 100 -8.33 8.37 16.34
N GLY A 101 -7.30 7.57 16.73
CA GLY A 101 -7.13 7.09 18.11
C GLY A 101 -7.89 5.80 18.46
N THR A 102 -8.94 5.42 17.72
CA THR A 102 -9.66 4.15 17.95
C THR A 102 -9.28 3.13 16.90
N PRO A 103 -8.65 1.99 17.27
CA PRO A 103 -8.30 0.94 16.34
C PRO A 103 -9.57 0.25 15.80
N SER A 104 -9.54 -0.18 14.53
CA SER A 104 -10.52 -1.12 13.99
C SER A 104 -9.95 -2.54 14.13
N TYR A 105 -10.77 -3.48 14.56
CA TYR A 105 -10.39 -4.88 14.72
C TYR A 105 -10.75 -5.67 13.46
N ILE A 106 -9.84 -6.51 13.01
CA ILE A 106 -9.94 -7.31 11.80
C ILE A 106 -9.85 -8.78 12.20
N PRO A 107 -10.99 -9.45 12.37
CA PRO A 107 -11.03 -10.87 12.71
C PRO A 107 -10.79 -11.70 11.46
N LEU A 108 -10.12 -12.83 11.64
CA LEU A 108 -9.86 -13.81 10.59
C LEU A 108 -10.22 -15.22 11.07
N THR A 109 -10.96 -15.96 10.24
CA THR A 109 -11.03 -17.42 10.35
C THR A 109 -9.74 -18.07 9.88
N ALA A 110 -9.57 -19.36 10.09
CA ALA A 110 -8.42 -20.10 9.56
C ALA A 110 -8.34 -20.00 8.02
N GLY A 111 -9.48 -20.06 7.33
CA GLY A 111 -9.54 -19.91 5.89
C GLY A 111 -9.19 -18.50 5.41
N ASP A 112 -9.62 -17.46 6.12
CA ASP A 112 -9.29 -16.08 5.80
C ASP A 112 -7.79 -15.83 5.95
N LEU A 113 -7.17 -16.33 7.03
CA LEU A 113 -5.74 -16.23 7.26
C LEU A 113 -4.95 -16.94 6.15
N GLU A 114 -5.41 -18.12 5.74
CA GLU A 114 -4.82 -18.89 4.63
C GLU A 114 -4.87 -18.11 3.30
N ASN A 115 -6.00 -17.44 3.02
CA ASN A 115 -6.15 -16.57 1.84
C ASN A 115 -5.17 -15.41 1.88
N TRP A 116 -4.99 -14.77 3.04
CA TRP A 116 -4.05 -13.67 3.22
C TRP A 116 -2.59 -14.12 3.05
N VAL A 117 -2.23 -15.29 3.59
CA VAL A 117 -0.90 -15.90 3.41
C VAL A 117 -0.65 -16.20 1.94
N THR A 118 -1.63 -16.80 1.25
CA THR A 118 -1.52 -17.10 -0.18
C THR A 118 -1.32 -15.84 -1.02
N THR A 119 -2.10 -14.80 -0.77
CA THR A 119 -2.00 -13.51 -1.47
C THR A 119 -0.63 -12.86 -1.25
N SER A 120 -0.16 -12.83 -0.01
CA SER A 120 1.16 -12.26 0.33
C SER A 120 2.29 -13.06 -0.30
N ALA A 121 2.20 -14.40 -0.31
CA ALA A 121 3.20 -15.25 -0.95
C ALA A 121 3.31 -14.99 -2.46
N ARG A 122 2.18 -14.81 -3.16
CA ARG A 122 2.17 -14.41 -4.58
C ARG A 122 2.86 -13.06 -4.80
N SER A 123 2.55 -12.07 -3.96
CA SER A 123 3.16 -10.73 -4.05
C SER A 123 4.67 -10.78 -3.83
N TYR A 124 5.15 -11.54 -2.86
CA TYR A 124 6.58 -11.68 -2.60
C TYR A 124 7.29 -12.53 -3.66
N ALA A 125 6.64 -13.57 -4.18
CA ALA A 125 7.16 -14.33 -5.31
C ALA A 125 7.26 -13.48 -6.58
N ALA A 126 6.33 -12.52 -6.79
CA ALA A 126 6.43 -11.57 -7.89
C ALA A 126 7.71 -10.75 -7.82
N SER A 127 8.10 -10.31 -6.62
CA SER A 127 9.35 -9.57 -6.36
C SER A 127 10.63 -10.42 -6.51
N GLY A 128 10.51 -11.68 -6.91
CA GLY A 128 11.64 -12.58 -7.16
C GLY A 128 12.09 -13.38 -5.94
N LEU A 129 11.40 -13.29 -4.79
CA LEU A 129 11.71 -14.16 -3.65
C LEU A 129 11.37 -15.60 -3.96
N SER A 130 12.30 -16.50 -3.65
CA SER A 130 12.21 -17.91 -3.95
C SER A 130 12.72 -18.80 -2.80
N ARG A 131 12.35 -20.07 -2.88
CA ARG A 131 12.74 -21.07 -1.89
C ARG A 131 14.27 -21.12 -1.69
N GLY A 132 14.68 -21.21 -0.41
CA GLY A 132 16.09 -21.31 -0.03
C GLY A 132 16.78 -19.94 0.17
N GLU A 133 16.14 -18.84 -0.19
CA GLU A 133 16.66 -17.51 0.12
C GLU A 133 16.47 -17.17 1.60
N THR A 134 17.24 -16.19 2.10
CA THR A 134 17.08 -15.64 3.43
C THR A 134 16.58 -14.20 3.33
N VAL A 135 15.52 -13.89 4.05
CA VAL A 135 14.93 -12.55 4.14
C VAL A 135 14.92 -12.02 5.56
N VAL A 136 15.34 -10.77 5.73
CA VAL A 136 15.20 -10.05 7.00
C VAL A 136 14.04 -9.08 6.91
N THR A 137 13.18 -9.03 7.93
CA THR A 137 12.05 -8.11 7.96
C THR A 137 12.09 -7.18 9.16
N THR A 138 11.64 -5.95 8.95
CA THR A 138 11.45 -4.96 10.03
C THR A 138 10.00 -4.92 10.51
N TYR A 139 9.10 -5.68 9.91
CA TYR A 139 7.72 -5.78 10.38
C TYR A 139 7.62 -6.65 11.63
N ASN A 140 6.77 -6.24 12.56
CA ASN A 140 6.46 -7.00 13.76
C ASN A 140 5.31 -7.96 13.51
N ALA A 141 5.33 -9.11 14.20
CA ALA A 141 4.17 -9.99 14.34
C ALA A 141 3.08 -9.40 15.26
N GLY A 142 3.23 -8.14 15.69
CA GLY A 142 2.37 -7.45 16.64
C GLY A 142 0.94 -7.21 16.15
N PRO A 143 0.22 -6.24 16.73
CA PRO A 143 -1.23 -6.09 16.49
C PRO A 143 -1.59 -5.69 15.07
N PHE A 144 -0.64 -5.23 14.27
CA PHE A 144 -0.90 -4.76 12.93
C PHE A 144 -0.94 -5.89 11.91
N VAL A 145 -1.74 -5.70 10.86
CA VAL A 145 -1.98 -6.67 9.78
C VAL A 145 -0.72 -7.16 9.07
N ALA A 146 0.36 -6.39 9.07
CA ALA A 146 1.65 -6.81 8.52
C ALA A 146 2.17 -8.12 9.12
N GLY A 147 1.80 -8.44 10.37
CA GLY A 147 2.12 -9.73 11.00
C GLY A 147 1.55 -10.94 10.26
N ALA A 148 0.43 -10.80 9.55
CA ALA A 148 -0.13 -11.89 8.74
C ALA A 148 0.74 -12.21 7.51
N ALA A 149 1.45 -11.21 6.98
CA ALA A 149 2.33 -11.39 5.82
C ALA A 149 3.57 -12.23 6.12
N LEU A 150 3.96 -12.33 7.39
CA LEU A 150 5.18 -13.06 7.79
C LEU A 150 5.06 -14.56 7.49
N ALA A 151 3.88 -15.16 7.67
CA ALA A 151 3.63 -16.57 7.35
C ALA A 151 3.75 -16.88 5.84
N ALA A 152 3.74 -15.86 4.99
CA ALA A 152 3.94 -16.04 3.55
C ALA A 152 5.38 -16.47 3.21
N PHE A 153 6.37 -16.09 4.03
CA PHE A 153 7.76 -16.53 3.85
C PHE A 153 7.91 -18.03 4.11
N ASP A 154 7.23 -18.56 5.13
CA ASP A 154 7.22 -19.99 5.42
C ASP A 154 6.62 -20.77 4.24
N ARG A 155 5.52 -20.27 3.68
CA ARG A 155 4.88 -20.85 2.50
C ARG A 155 5.78 -20.86 1.28
N LEU A 156 6.58 -19.83 1.07
CA LEU A 156 7.56 -19.76 -0.02
C LEU A 156 8.79 -20.64 0.23
N GLY A 157 8.98 -21.15 1.44
CA GLY A 157 10.18 -21.87 1.84
C GLY A 157 11.40 -20.97 1.93
N VAL A 158 11.18 -19.69 2.26
CA VAL A 158 12.22 -18.67 2.49
C VAL A 158 12.61 -18.70 3.97
N CYS A 159 13.91 -18.67 4.26
CA CYS A 159 14.39 -18.50 5.63
C CYS A 159 14.09 -17.07 6.11
N HIS A 160 13.17 -16.94 7.05
CA HIS A 160 12.72 -15.64 7.55
C HIS A 160 13.41 -15.27 8.87
N VAL A 161 14.00 -14.07 8.92
CA VAL A 161 14.63 -13.48 10.10
C VAL A 161 13.82 -12.27 10.56
N PRO A 162 12.91 -12.41 11.54
CA PRO A 162 12.09 -11.31 12.04
C PRO A 162 12.88 -10.46 13.03
N VAL A 163 13.35 -9.30 12.60
CA VAL A 163 14.05 -8.35 13.49
C VAL A 163 13.07 -7.42 14.18
N GLY A 164 12.02 -6.99 13.48
CA GLY A 164 11.03 -6.03 13.98
C GLY A 164 11.47 -4.57 13.81
N THR A 165 10.56 -3.64 14.12
CA THR A 165 10.79 -2.19 14.04
C THR A 165 11.61 -1.69 15.23
N GLY A 166 12.30 -0.53 15.04
CA GLY A 166 12.97 0.18 16.11
C GLY A 166 14.32 -0.42 16.56
N ASN A 167 14.92 -1.30 15.76
CA ASN A 167 16.19 -1.93 16.13
C ASN A 167 17.18 -1.99 14.94
N THR A 168 17.65 -0.82 14.54
CA THR A 168 18.56 -0.65 13.41
C THR A 168 19.87 -1.42 13.56
N GLU A 169 20.48 -1.39 14.74
CA GLU A 169 21.73 -2.12 15.01
C GLU A 169 21.55 -3.64 14.84
N ARG A 170 20.44 -4.20 15.36
CA ARG A 170 20.13 -5.63 15.20
C ARG A 170 19.91 -5.99 13.75
N LEU A 171 19.18 -5.13 12.99
CA LEU A 171 18.95 -5.33 11.56
C LEU A 171 20.27 -5.40 10.80
N MET A 172 21.15 -4.42 10.99
CA MET A 172 22.43 -4.34 10.29
C MET A 172 23.39 -5.46 10.72
N THR A 173 23.32 -5.88 11.98
CA THR A 173 24.04 -7.06 12.48
C THR A 173 23.56 -8.33 11.76
N ALA A 174 22.23 -8.51 11.62
CA ALA A 174 21.67 -9.64 10.88
C ALA A 174 22.09 -9.63 9.41
N VAL A 175 22.08 -8.46 8.75
CA VAL A 175 22.54 -8.32 7.36
C VAL A 175 24.01 -8.77 7.22
N ARG A 176 24.88 -8.35 8.14
CA ARG A 176 26.30 -8.70 8.12
C ARG A 176 26.57 -10.17 8.42
N GLN A 177 25.91 -10.73 9.42
CA GLN A 177 26.20 -12.09 9.92
C GLN A 177 25.46 -13.17 9.16
N LEU A 178 24.18 -12.98 8.87
CA LEU A 178 23.33 -13.98 8.23
C LEU A 178 23.30 -13.86 6.71
N LYS A 179 23.88 -12.78 6.15
CA LYS A 179 24.00 -12.52 4.72
C LYS A 179 22.71 -12.78 3.93
N PRO A 180 21.57 -12.13 4.31
CA PRO A 180 20.31 -12.31 3.60
C PRO A 180 20.42 -11.83 2.16
N SER A 181 19.66 -12.45 1.26
CA SER A 181 19.52 -11.99 -0.14
C SER A 181 18.48 -10.86 -0.27
N ALA A 182 17.57 -10.73 0.70
CA ALA A 182 16.52 -9.73 0.68
C ALA A 182 16.24 -9.13 2.05
N VAL A 183 15.74 -7.89 2.01
CA VAL A 183 15.20 -7.19 3.18
C VAL A 183 13.80 -6.66 2.86
N VAL A 184 12.90 -6.62 3.87
CA VAL A 184 11.53 -6.10 3.74
C VAL A 184 11.30 -5.01 4.77
N MET A 185 10.96 -3.80 4.33
CA MET A 185 10.82 -2.63 5.18
C MET A 185 9.95 -1.55 4.53
N THR A 186 9.79 -0.40 5.18
CA THR A 186 9.17 0.77 4.55
C THR A 186 10.17 1.54 3.68
N PRO A 187 9.72 2.24 2.63
CA PRO A 187 10.60 3.05 1.77
C PRO A 187 11.43 4.08 2.53
N SER A 188 10.81 4.79 3.48
CA SER A 188 11.50 5.80 4.29
C SER A 188 12.58 5.19 5.19
N TYR A 189 12.33 4.01 5.74
CA TYR A 189 13.31 3.30 6.57
C TYR A 189 14.49 2.79 5.72
N ALA A 190 14.22 2.32 4.51
CA ALA A 190 15.27 1.93 3.57
C ALA A 190 16.19 3.12 3.24
N ALA A 191 15.62 4.32 3.05
CA ALA A 191 16.38 5.55 2.84
C ALA A 191 17.20 5.98 4.08
N TYR A 192 16.59 5.88 5.27
CA TYR A 192 17.28 6.15 6.53
C TYR A 192 18.50 5.23 6.72
N LEU A 193 18.38 3.95 6.39
CA LEU A 193 19.48 3.00 6.53
C LEU A 193 20.68 3.29 5.63
N ILE A 194 20.47 3.93 4.48
CA ILE A 194 21.56 4.41 3.62
C ILE A 194 22.38 5.48 4.35
N GLU A 195 21.71 6.44 4.99
CA GLU A 195 22.36 7.50 5.78
C GLU A 195 23.08 6.90 7.00
N TRP A 196 22.37 6.04 7.74
CA TRP A 196 22.91 5.35 8.92
C TRP A 196 24.17 4.53 8.61
N ALA A 197 24.15 3.78 7.50
CA ALA A 197 25.27 2.97 7.04
C ALA A 197 26.48 3.83 6.65
N SER A 198 26.24 4.90 5.90
CA SER A 198 27.28 5.86 5.51
C SER A 198 27.97 6.51 6.72
N GLU A 199 27.21 6.83 7.77
CA GLU A 199 27.76 7.43 9.00
C GLU A 199 28.65 6.48 9.79
N ARG A 200 28.43 5.18 9.67
CA ARG A 200 29.15 4.13 10.41
C ARG A 200 30.14 3.36 9.56
N GLY A 201 30.36 3.78 8.31
CA GLY A 201 31.28 3.11 7.40
C GLY A 201 30.81 1.68 7.03
N PHE A 202 29.50 1.43 7.05
CA PHE A 202 28.96 0.14 6.63
C PHE A 202 28.74 0.15 5.12
N ASP A 203 29.35 -0.80 4.40
CA ASP A 203 29.21 -0.95 2.95
C ASP A 203 27.88 -1.68 2.62
N LEU A 204 26.80 -0.92 2.47
CA LEU A 204 25.49 -1.46 2.08
C LEU A 204 25.50 -2.03 0.64
N PRO A 205 26.00 -1.30 -0.38
CA PRO A 205 26.07 -1.83 -1.75
C PRO A 205 26.87 -3.10 -1.88
N GLY A 206 27.95 -3.27 -1.09
CA GLY A 206 28.77 -4.47 -1.04
C GLY A 206 28.19 -5.59 -0.18
N SER A 207 27.03 -5.39 0.47
CA SER A 207 26.38 -6.43 1.27
C SER A 207 25.85 -7.60 0.42
N SER A 208 25.33 -8.63 1.08
CA SER A 208 24.68 -9.76 0.42
C SER A 208 23.28 -9.44 -0.13
N VAL A 209 22.68 -8.30 0.26
CA VAL A 209 21.32 -7.91 -0.13
C VAL A 209 21.29 -7.64 -1.64
N ARG A 210 20.35 -8.29 -2.34
CA ARG A 210 20.11 -8.11 -3.78
C ARG A 210 18.70 -7.61 -4.06
N ARG A 211 17.80 -7.70 -3.08
CA ARG A 211 16.41 -7.23 -3.16
C ARG A 211 16.01 -6.44 -1.92
N VAL A 212 15.39 -5.30 -2.14
CA VAL A 212 14.75 -4.49 -1.10
C VAL A 212 13.26 -4.43 -1.43
N LEU A 213 12.43 -5.16 -0.69
CA LEU A 213 10.99 -5.10 -0.82
C LEU A 213 10.47 -4.00 0.09
N VAL A 214 9.81 -3.02 -0.48
CA VAL A 214 9.25 -1.91 0.29
C VAL A 214 7.72 -1.95 0.29
N ALA A 215 7.13 -1.62 1.44
CA ALA A 215 5.68 -1.57 1.60
C ALA A 215 5.27 -0.65 2.76
N GLY A 216 3.96 -0.35 2.83
CA GLY A 216 3.36 0.34 3.97
C GLY A 216 3.20 1.84 3.81
N GLU A 217 3.88 2.46 2.88
CA GLU A 217 3.75 3.86 2.47
C GLU A 217 4.18 4.02 1.00
N PRO A 218 3.76 5.08 0.28
CA PRO A 218 4.24 5.35 -1.08
C PRO A 218 5.74 5.62 -1.12
N GLY A 219 6.40 5.27 -2.24
CA GLY A 219 7.82 5.55 -2.46
C GLY A 219 8.53 4.54 -3.35
N GLY A 220 8.23 3.25 -3.20
CA GLY A 220 8.86 2.22 -4.02
C GLY A 220 8.57 2.35 -5.52
N GLY A 221 7.42 2.90 -5.88
CA GLY A 221 7.00 3.18 -7.26
C GLY A 221 7.44 4.55 -7.80
N GLU A 222 7.99 5.44 -6.97
CA GLU A 222 8.45 6.78 -7.36
C GLU A 222 9.85 6.69 -7.98
N ALA A 223 9.99 7.09 -9.25
CA ALA A 223 11.20 6.81 -10.04
C ALA A 223 12.49 7.36 -9.41
N ALA A 224 12.50 8.63 -9.00
CA ALA A 224 13.69 9.26 -8.41
C ALA A 224 14.02 8.67 -7.04
N PHE A 225 13.01 8.41 -6.22
CA PHE A 225 13.22 7.84 -4.89
C PHE A 225 13.67 6.37 -4.97
N ARG A 226 13.08 5.58 -5.87
CA ARG A 226 13.54 4.21 -6.17
C ARG A 226 14.99 4.17 -6.61
N ALA A 227 15.37 5.00 -7.57
CA ALA A 227 16.76 5.07 -8.06
C ALA A 227 17.76 5.36 -6.93
N ARG A 228 17.39 6.27 -5.99
CA ARG A 228 18.19 6.54 -4.79
C ARG A 228 18.34 5.29 -3.91
N LEU A 229 17.24 4.58 -3.65
CA LEU A 229 17.27 3.36 -2.85
C LEU A 229 18.13 2.28 -3.50
N GLU A 230 17.97 2.06 -4.81
CA GLU A 230 18.75 1.07 -5.56
C GLU A 230 20.24 1.38 -5.57
N ALA A 231 20.60 2.64 -5.79
CA ALA A 231 22.01 3.08 -5.72
C ALA A 231 22.61 2.91 -4.31
N GLY A 232 21.84 3.27 -3.27
CA GLY A 232 22.33 3.21 -1.89
C GLY A 232 22.42 1.79 -1.33
N TRP A 233 21.57 0.87 -1.79
CA TRP A 233 21.59 -0.53 -1.37
C TRP A 233 22.40 -1.45 -2.30
N GLY A 234 22.71 -1.01 -3.52
CA GLY A 234 23.28 -1.89 -4.56
C GLY A 234 22.34 -3.05 -4.93
N ALA A 235 21.03 -2.85 -4.77
CA ALA A 235 20.02 -3.89 -4.85
C ALA A 235 18.78 -3.41 -5.61
N ARG A 236 18.03 -4.32 -6.22
CA ARG A 236 16.76 -4.02 -6.86
C ARG A 236 15.69 -3.70 -5.82
N VAL A 237 14.93 -2.65 -6.04
CA VAL A 237 13.82 -2.23 -5.19
C VAL A 237 12.50 -2.59 -5.84
N THR A 238 11.64 -3.33 -5.15
CA THR A 238 10.27 -3.65 -5.57
C THR A 238 9.28 -3.22 -4.50
N GLU A 239 8.04 -2.94 -4.93
CA GLU A 239 6.99 -2.43 -4.05
C GLU A 239 5.89 -3.47 -3.83
N ALA A 240 5.34 -3.50 -2.62
CA ALA A 240 4.12 -4.24 -2.32
C ALA A 240 3.12 -3.34 -1.60
N MET A 241 1.83 -3.56 -1.87
CA MET A 241 0.74 -2.79 -1.28
C MET A 241 -0.32 -3.71 -0.68
N GLY A 242 -0.80 -3.35 0.50
CA GLY A 242 -1.95 -3.94 1.16
C GLY A 242 -2.85 -2.87 1.74
N ILE A 243 -4.11 -3.22 1.95
CA ILE A 243 -5.10 -2.40 2.64
C ILE A 243 -5.54 -3.17 3.88
N GLY A 244 -5.22 -2.65 5.06
CA GLY A 244 -5.34 -3.39 6.31
C GLY A 244 -6.71 -4.03 6.55
N ASP A 245 -7.79 -3.34 6.18
CA ASP A 245 -9.15 -3.84 6.35
C ASP A 245 -9.53 -4.93 5.31
N ILE A 246 -8.77 -5.07 4.21
CA ILE A 246 -9.05 -6.01 3.11
C ILE A 246 -8.06 -7.17 3.08
N GLY A 247 -6.78 -6.85 3.19
CA GLY A 247 -5.74 -7.86 3.16
C GLY A 247 -4.35 -7.23 3.08
N VAL A 248 -3.37 -8.00 3.51
CA VAL A 248 -1.96 -7.60 3.52
C VAL A 248 -1.29 -8.06 2.22
N SER A 249 -0.41 -7.21 1.67
CA SER A 249 0.34 -7.48 0.44
C SER A 249 -0.54 -7.99 -0.72
N LEU A 250 -1.68 -7.32 -0.94
CA LEU A 250 -2.64 -7.64 -2.00
C LEU A 250 -2.06 -7.49 -3.41
N TRP A 251 -1.12 -6.55 -3.57
CA TRP A 251 -0.38 -6.28 -4.79
C TRP A 251 1.11 -6.43 -4.54
N GLY A 252 1.83 -6.95 -5.55
CA GLY A 252 3.27 -7.07 -5.53
C GLY A 252 3.88 -6.77 -6.90
N GLU A 253 4.92 -5.95 -6.89
CA GLU A 253 5.65 -5.61 -8.09
C GLU A 253 6.60 -6.74 -8.50
N CYS A 254 6.66 -7.02 -9.80
CA CYS A 254 7.61 -7.97 -10.33
C CYS A 254 8.96 -7.30 -10.66
N GLU A 255 9.95 -8.10 -11.02
CA GLU A 255 11.30 -7.61 -11.36
C GLU A 255 11.35 -6.67 -12.59
N ALA A 256 10.28 -6.59 -13.39
CA ALA A 256 10.16 -5.61 -14.47
C ALA A 256 9.89 -4.18 -13.98
N GLN A 257 9.50 -4.01 -12.70
CA GLN A 257 9.30 -2.70 -12.05
C GLN A 257 8.33 -1.77 -12.78
N CYS A 258 7.29 -2.34 -13.38
CA CYS A 258 6.31 -1.60 -14.20
C CYS A 258 4.90 -1.60 -13.57
N GLY A 259 4.84 -1.53 -12.25
CA GLY A 259 3.63 -1.56 -11.44
C GLY A 259 3.39 -2.91 -10.75
N MET A 260 2.58 -2.88 -9.70
CA MET A 260 2.28 -4.02 -8.84
C MET A 260 1.14 -4.86 -9.42
N HIS A 261 1.32 -6.16 -9.56
CA HIS A 261 0.30 -7.13 -9.96
C HIS A 261 -0.64 -7.49 -8.79
N LEU A 262 -1.91 -7.78 -9.09
CA LEU A 262 -2.89 -8.20 -8.10
C LEU A 262 -2.60 -9.63 -7.62
N GLY A 263 -1.90 -9.77 -6.50
CA GLY A 263 -1.70 -11.05 -5.80
C GLY A 263 -2.98 -11.59 -5.15
N GLY A 264 -3.92 -10.70 -4.80
CA GLY A 264 -5.24 -11.01 -4.25
C GLY A 264 -6.25 -11.58 -5.25
N ARG A 265 -5.83 -11.89 -6.46
CA ARG A 265 -6.62 -12.49 -7.54
C ARG A 265 -7.38 -13.72 -7.07
N GLY A 266 -8.71 -13.73 -7.28
CA GLY A 266 -9.63 -14.78 -6.83
C GLY A 266 -10.07 -14.67 -5.37
N PHE A 267 -9.53 -13.74 -4.60
CA PHE A 267 -9.92 -13.45 -3.22
C PHE A 267 -10.56 -12.07 -3.07
N VAL A 268 -10.16 -11.13 -3.91
CA VAL A 268 -10.60 -9.73 -3.89
C VAL A 268 -10.87 -9.27 -5.31
N HIS A 269 -12.03 -8.63 -5.53
CA HIS A 269 -12.32 -7.87 -6.73
C HIS A 269 -11.96 -6.40 -6.51
N ALA A 270 -11.40 -5.78 -7.53
CA ALA A 270 -10.97 -4.39 -7.51
C ALA A 270 -11.73 -3.56 -8.56
N GLU A 271 -12.26 -2.42 -8.15
CA GLU A 271 -12.88 -1.40 -8.99
C GLU A 271 -12.07 -0.11 -8.91
N LEU A 272 -12.18 0.72 -9.93
CA LEU A 272 -11.65 2.08 -9.94
C LEU A 272 -12.83 3.06 -10.00
N VAL A 273 -12.82 4.09 -9.13
CA VAL A 273 -13.90 5.08 -9.10
C VAL A 273 -13.35 6.50 -9.07
N ASP A 274 -14.12 7.43 -9.58
CA ASP A 274 -13.87 8.85 -9.35
C ASP A 274 -14.08 9.18 -7.86
N PRO A 275 -13.10 9.79 -7.19
CA PRO A 275 -13.15 9.99 -5.74
C PRO A 275 -14.26 10.95 -5.29
N ALA A 276 -14.65 11.90 -6.16
CA ALA A 276 -15.64 12.93 -5.81
C ALA A 276 -17.07 12.44 -6.08
N SER A 277 -17.33 11.87 -7.25
CA SER A 277 -18.67 11.42 -7.66
C SER A 277 -18.98 9.98 -7.29
N GLY A 278 -17.94 9.14 -7.08
CA GLY A 278 -18.08 7.69 -6.93
C GLY A 278 -18.42 6.96 -8.24
N ALA A 279 -18.39 7.64 -9.38
CA ALA A 279 -18.66 7.04 -10.68
C ALA A 279 -17.57 6.01 -11.03
N ALA A 280 -17.97 4.87 -11.58
CA ALA A 280 -17.04 3.84 -12.01
C ALA A 280 -16.15 4.32 -13.15
N ILE A 281 -14.85 4.02 -13.06
CA ILE A 281 -13.85 4.27 -14.08
C ILE A 281 -13.39 2.91 -14.63
N ALA A 282 -13.33 2.76 -15.95
CA ALA A 282 -12.82 1.54 -16.55
C ALA A 282 -11.32 1.35 -16.22
N MET A 283 -10.94 0.14 -15.83
CA MET A 283 -9.53 -0.21 -15.66
C MET A 283 -8.86 -0.34 -17.04
N ALA A 284 -8.21 0.73 -17.46
CA ALA A 284 -7.48 0.84 -18.73
C ALA A 284 -6.09 1.44 -18.48
N ASP A 285 -5.20 1.33 -19.47
CA ASP A 285 -3.86 1.92 -19.38
C ASP A 285 -3.93 3.43 -19.11
N GLY A 286 -3.24 3.89 -18.07
CA GLY A 286 -3.20 5.27 -17.64
C GLY A 286 -4.44 5.76 -16.88
N ALA A 287 -5.46 4.91 -16.68
CA ALA A 287 -6.62 5.28 -15.86
C ALA A 287 -6.19 5.58 -14.42
N ARG A 288 -6.78 6.62 -13.84
CA ARG A 288 -6.51 7.05 -12.45
C ARG A 288 -7.80 7.19 -11.69
N GLY A 289 -7.82 6.76 -10.44
CA GLY A 289 -8.98 6.88 -9.55
C GLY A 289 -8.73 6.31 -8.17
N GLU A 290 -9.76 6.35 -7.33
CA GLU A 290 -9.74 5.70 -6.02
C GLU A 290 -10.01 4.20 -6.19
N LEU A 291 -9.24 3.39 -5.49
CA LEU A 291 -9.39 1.94 -5.47
C LEU A 291 -10.52 1.54 -4.52
N VAL A 292 -11.46 0.77 -5.03
CA VAL A 292 -12.57 0.17 -4.28
C VAL A 292 -12.46 -1.35 -4.33
N LEU A 293 -12.65 -2.00 -3.21
CA LEU A 293 -12.36 -3.42 -3.06
C LEU A 293 -13.54 -4.20 -2.48
N THR A 294 -13.74 -5.40 -3.01
CA THR A 294 -14.76 -6.33 -2.56
C THR A 294 -14.13 -7.68 -2.26
N HIS A 295 -14.33 -8.20 -1.05
CA HIS A 295 -13.97 -9.56 -0.71
C HIS A 295 -14.85 -10.56 -1.48
N LEU A 296 -14.22 -11.53 -2.14
CA LEU A 296 -14.89 -12.62 -2.82
C LEU A 296 -14.95 -13.89 -1.97
N ARG A 297 -13.99 -14.11 -1.09
CA ARG A 297 -13.82 -15.35 -0.30
C ARG A 297 -13.36 -15.07 1.13
N HIS A 298 -13.91 -14.06 1.77
CA HIS A 298 -13.65 -13.76 3.17
C HIS A 298 -14.86 -14.12 4.02
N ARG A 299 -14.69 -14.72 5.20
CA ARG A 299 -15.77 -15.26 6.02
C ARG A 299 -16.00 -14.52 7.33
N ALA A 300 -14.94 -14.15 8.05
CA ALA A 300 -15.11 -13.53 9.36
C ALA A 300 -15.84 -12.18 9.28
N ALA A 301 -15.32 -11.26 8.51
CA ALA A 301 -15.88 -9.91 8.37
C ALA A 301 -15.68 -9.39 6.92
N PRO A 302 -16.41 -9.98 5.95
CA PRO A 302 -16.26 -9.57 4.55
C PRO A 302 -16.65 -8.11 4.33
N LEU A 303 -15.94 -7.43 3.44
CA LEU A 303 -16.24 -6.06 3.01
C LEU A 303 -16.66 -6.05 1.54
N LEU A 304 -17.78 -5.36 1.26
CA LEU A 304 -18.35 -5.18 -0.07
C LEU A 304 -18.17 -3.73 -0.48
N ARG A 305 -17.58 -3.46 -1.65
CA ARG A 305 -17.31 -2.14 -2.20
C ARG A 305 -16.68 -1.18 -1.18
N PHE A 306 -15.62 -1.64 -0.55
CA PHE A 306 -14.91 -0.86 0.46
C PHE A 306 -14.03 0.19 -0.22
N ARG A 307 -14.27 1.47 0.11
CA ARG A 307 -13.45 2.60 -0.33
C ARG A 307 -12.13 2.61 0.43
N SER A 308 -11.03 2.35 -0.27
CA SER A 308 -9.71 2.26 0.35
C SER A 308 -9.09 3.62 0.66
N ARG A 309 -9.56 4.66 -0.03
CA ARG A 309 -8.98 6.01 -0.05
C ARG A 309 -7.59 6.07 -0.70
N ASP A 310 -7.14 4.99 -1.32
CA ASP A 310 -5.90 4.96 -2.09
C ASP A 310 -6.18 5.31 -3.55
N HIS A 311 -5.46 6.29 -4.07
CA HIS A 311 -5.48 6.66 -5.48
C HIS A 311 -4.41 5.87 -6.22
N VAL A 312 -4.80 5.28 -7.32
CA VAL A 312 -3.92 4.45 -8.15
C VAL A 312 -3.95 4.87 -9.60
N GLU A 313 -2.86 4.58 -10.29
CA GLU A 313 -2.75 4.55 -11.74
C GLU A 313 -2.69 3.10 -12.18
N VAL A 314 -3.37 2.76 -13.28
CA VAL A 314 -3.60 1.38 -13.76
C VAL A 314 -2.88 1.12 -15.07
N TRP A 315 -2.37 -0.10 -15.27
CA TRP A 315 -1.87 -0.63 -16.54
C TRP A 315 -2.47 -2.01 -16.78
N THR A 316 -3.01 -2.21 -18.00
CA THR A 316 -3.58 -3.47 -18.49
C THR A 316 -2.76 -4.10 -19.60
N SER A 317 -1.78 -3.36 -20.15
CA SER A 317 -0.83 -3.85 -21.13
C SER A 317 -0.05 -5.06 -20.62
N PRO A 318 0.35 -6.03 -21.49
CA PRO A 318 1.10 -7.21 -21.08
C PRO A 318 2.40 -6.88 -20.33
N CYS A 319 2.71 -7.66 -19.31
CA CYS A 319 3.98 -7.57 -18.60
C CYS A 319 4.92 -8.70 -19.04
N SER A 320 6.23 -8.40 -19.13
CA SER A 320 7.26 -9.39 -19.47
C SER A 320 7.35 -10.56 -18.50
N CYS A 321 6.82 -10.44 -17.27
CA CYS A 321 6.76 -11.53 -16.30
C CYS A 321 5.66 -12.56 -16.59
N GLY A 322 4.79 -12.31 -17.58
CA GLY A 322 3.68 -13.18 -17.99
C GLY A 322 2.41 -13.09 -17.13
N ARG A 323 2.41 -12.38 -16.00
CA ARG A 323 1.20 -12.17 -15.19
C ARG A 323 0.19 -11.33 -15.95
N THR A 324 -1.08 -11.71 -15.87
CA THR A 324 -2.16 -11.16 -16.71
C THR A 324 -3.10 -10.20 -15.99
N ALA A 325 -3.03 -10.13 -14.65
CA ALA A 325 -3.85 -9.19 -13.88
C ALA A 325 -3.43 -7.74 -14.16
N PRO A 326 -4.36 -6.77 -14.15
CA PRO A 326 -4.04 -5.36 -14.18
C PRO A 326 -3.01 -5.01 -13.10
N ARG A 327 -2.10 -4.10 -13.44
CA ARG A 327 -1.09 -3.58 -12.53
C ARG A 327 -1.50 -2.20 -12.03
N ILE A 328 -1.07 -1.88 -10.83
CA ILE A 328 -1.31 -0.57 -10.24
C ILE A 328 -0.02 0.04 -9.69
N ARG A 329 -0.01 1.36 -9.58
CA ARG A 329 0.91 2.12 -8.73
C ARG A 329 0.07 3.03 -7.83
N CYS A 330 0.33 3.01 -6.53
CA CYS A 330 -0.29 3.95 -5.61
C CYS A 330 0.37 5.32 -5.80
N ILE A 331 -0.44 6.34 -6.11
CA ILE A 331 0.01 7.73 -6.29
C ILE A 331 -0.26 8.60 -5.06
N GLY A 332 -1.03 8.11 -4.10
CA GLY A 332 -1.31 8.79 -2.84
C GLY A 332 -2.62 8.34 -2.21
N ARG A 333 -3.01 9.01 -1.13
CA ARG A 333 -4.27 8.76 -0.42
C ARG A 333 -5.16 10.00 -0.46
N THR A 334 -6.48 9.80 -0.55
CA THR A 334 -7.45 10.89 -0.47
C THR A 334 -7.27 11.71 0.82
N ASP A 335 -6.95 11.04 1.93
CA ASP A 335 -6.78 11.68 3.25
C ASP A 335 -5.57 12.62 3.31
N ASP A 336 -4.54 12.37 2.49
CA ASP A 336 -3.31 13.17 2.39
C ASP A 336 -3.33 14.12 1.19
N MET A 337 -4.35 14.00 0.33
CA MET A 337 -4.49 14.84 -0.85
C MET A 337 -4.85 16.27 -0.45
N LEU A 338 -4.16 17.23 -1.07
CA LEU A 338 -4.46 18.64 -0.95
C LEU A 338 -5.07 19.16 -2.26
N ILE A 339 -5.96 20.13 -2.17
CA ILE A 339 -6.57 20.81 -3.33
C ILE A 339 -6.09 22.25 -3.36
N VAL A 340 -5.23 22.57 -4.33
CA VAL A 340 -4.69 23.92 -4.50
C VAL A 340 -5.29 24.54 -5.76
N ARG A 341 -6.21 25.48 -5.61
CA ARG A 341 -6.98 26.12 -6.73
C ARG A 341 -7.59 25.09 -7.68
N GLY A 342 -8.23 24.05 -7.13
CA GLY A 342 -8.88 23.00 -7.93
C GLY A 342 -7.93 21.92 -8.47
N VAL A 343 -6.62 22.02 -8.22
CA VAL A 343 -5.66 20.99 -8.58
C VAL A 343 -5.45 20.03 -7.43
N ASN A 344 -5.69 18.74 -7.64
CA ASN A 344 -5.40 17.69 -6.66
C ASN A 344 -3.91 17.42 -6.61
N VAL A 345 -3.32 17.55 -5.43
CA VAL A 345 -1.88 17.40 -5.19
C VAL A 345 -1.63 16.34 -4.12
N PHE A 346 -0.85 15.36 -4.47
CA PHE A 346 -0.36 14.37 -3.50
C PHE A 346 1.05 14.76 -3.03
N PRO A 347 1.32 14.79 -1.72
CA PRO A 347 2.66 15.06 -1.18
C PRO A 347 3.75 14.13 -1.73
N SER A 348 3.38 12.88 -2.04
CA SER A 348 4.25 11.90 -2.71
C SER A 348 4.71 12.38 -4.10
N ALA A 349 3.82 12.99 -4.88
CA ALA A 349 4.18 13.55 -6.18
C ALA A 349 5.16 14.74 -6.05
N ILE A 350 4.99 15.59 -5.02
CA ILE A 350 5.95 16.66 -4.73
C ILE A 350 7.32 16.05 -4.38
N ARG A 351 7.35 14.99 -3.56
CA ARG A 351 8.59 14.29 -3.19
C ARG A 351 9.31 13.72 -4.41
N ASP A 352 8.58 13.12 -5.36
CA ASP A 352 9.16 12.56 -6.59
C ASP A 352 9.81 13.64 -7.44
N VAL A 353 9.16 14.81 -7.59
CA VAL A 353 9.75 15.97 -8.29
C VAL A 353 11.00 16.49 -7.57
N VAL A 354 10.94 16.65 -6.25
CA VAL A 354 12.10 17.08 -5.44
C VAL A 354 13.25 16.08 -5.54
N GLY A 355 12.97 14.80 -5.64
CA GLY A 355 13.95 13.73 -5.83
C GLY A 355 14.81 13.89 -7.09
N GLN A 356 14.32 14.61 -8.12
CA GLN A 356 15.09 14.92 -9.34
C GLN A 356 16.27 15.88 -9.09
N PHE A 357 16.30 16.52 -7.93
CA PHE A 357 17.38 17.45 -7.52
C PHE A 357 18.45 16.79 -6.65
N LEU A 358 18.45 15.46 -6.54
CA LEU A 358 19.58 14.75 -5.94
C LEU A 358 20.84 14.97 -6.80
N PRO A 359 22.01 15.15 -6.21
CA PRO A 359 22.35 15.07 -4.79
C PRO A 359 22.32 16.42 -4.03
N GLU A 360 21.73 17.48 -4.56
CA GLU A 360 21.67 18.80 -3.88
C GLU A 360 20.72 18.77 -2.66
N VAL A 361 19.70 17.94 -2.71
CA VAL A 361 18.72 17.70 -1.63
C VAL A 361 18.88 16.30 -1.05
N SER A 362 18.32 16.07 0.15
CA SER A 362 18.30 14.73 0.77
C SER A 362 17.19 13.84 0.23
N GLY A 363 16.18 14.41 -0.46
CA GLY A 363 14.96 13.73 -0.87
C GLY A 363 13.87 13.64 0.23
N PHE A 364 14.13 14.17 1.43
CA PHE A 364 13.11 14.34 2.46
C PHE A 364 12.41 15.69 2.30
N ILE A 365 11.06 15.64 2.40
CA ILE A 365 10.22 16.83 2.33
C ILE A 365 9.18 16.82 3.43
N LEU A 366 8.60 17.99 3.72
CA LEU A 366 7.43 18.15 4.57
C LEU A 366 6.53 19.23 3.98
N VAL A 367 5.33 18.85 3.57
CA VAL A 367 4.29 19.78 3.15
C VAL A 367 3.62 20.36 4.39
N LYS A 368 3.48 21.69 4.44
CA LYS A 368 2.94 22.43 5.60
C LYS A 368 1.64 23.13 5.20
N PRO A 369 0.45 22.46 5.25
CA PRO A 369 -0.83 23.08 4.95
C PRO A 369 -1.05 24.32 5.83
N GLN A 370 -1.57 25.40 5.24
CA GLN A 370 -1.84 26.66 5.97
C GLN A 370 -3.25 26.73 6.53
N GLN A 371 -4.15 25.90 6.00
CA GLN A 371 -5.55 25.86 6.39
C GLN A 371 -5.94 24.43 6.81
N ARG A 372 -6.94 24.34 7.70
CA ARG A 372 -7.53 23.04 8.05
C ARG A 372 -8.32 22.48 6.87
N GLY A 373 -8.20 21.17 6.65
CA GLY A 373 -8.86 20.45 5.57
C GLY A 373 -8.03 20.40 4.29
N VAL A 374 -8.64 19.85 3.23
CA VAL A 374 -7.94 19.54 1.98
C VAL A 374 -7.71 20.74 1.07
N ALA A 375 -8.59 21.75 1.13
CA ALA A 375 -8.46 22.97 0.31
C ALA A 375 -7.37 23.88 0.86
N GLN A 376 -6.44 24.29 0.00
CA GLN A 376 -5.29 25.13 0.36
C GLN A 376 -5.17 26.30 -0.61
N GLU A 377 -4.81 27.46 -0.08
CA GLU A 377 -4.46 28.61 -0.90
C GLU A 377 -2.99 28.56 -1.34
N PRO A 378 -2.67 28.92 -2.59
CA PRO A 378 -1.29 29.00 -3.04
C PRO A 378 -0.60 30.28 -2.50
N PRO A 379 0.75 30.24 -2.34
CA PRO A 379 1.63 29.11 -2.60
C PRO A 379 1.63 28.10 -1.45
N LEU A 380 1.56 26.80 -1.79
CA LEU A 380 1.64 25.71 -0.80
C LEU A 380 3.07 25.64 -0.21
N PRO A 381 3.25 25.77 1.11
CA PRO A 381 4.57 25.70 1.72
C PRO A 381 5.10 24.26 1.75
N VAL A 382 6.35 24.08 1.32
CA VAL A 382 7.06 22.80 1.31
C VAL A 382 8.46 22.99 1.87
N ALA A 383 8.76 22.36 3.00
CA ALA A 383 10.12 22.24 3.48
C ALA A 383 10.84 21.14 2.68
N VAL A 384 12.02 21.46 2.16
CA VAL A 384 12.89 20.55 1.42
C VAL A 384 14.25 20.50 2.12
N GLU A 385 14.66 19.31 2.52
CA GLU A 385 15.88 19.13 3.25
C GLU A 385 17.09 19.04 2.31
N LEU A 386 18.14 19.82 2.62
CA LEU A 386 19.42 19.78 1.91
C LEU A 386 20.16 18.46 2.15
N ALA A 387 20.98 18.05 1.20
CA ALA A 387 21.88 16.92 1.37
C ALA A 387 22.90 17.19 2.49
N LYS A 388 23.49 16.11 3.03
CA LYS A 388 24.52 16.20 4.07
C LYS A 388 25.73 17.00 3.58
N GLY A 389 26.09 18.04 4.31
CA GLY A 389 27.16 18.96 3.90
C GLY A 389 26.80 19.87 2.72
N GLY A 390 25.56 19.77 2.22
CA GLY A 390 25.07 20.62 1.14
C GLY A 390 24.84 22.05 1.61
N LEU A 391 25.33 23.00 0.83
CA LEU A 391 24.98 24.41 0.98
C LEU A 391 23.84 24.74 0.03
N ALA A 392 22.90 25.56 0.49
CA ALA A 392 21.83 26.05 -0.38
C ALA A 392 22.46 26.87 -1.52
N ARG A 393 22.60 26.24 -2.70
CA ARG A 393 23.07 26.97 -3.89
C ARG A 393 22.06 28.03 -4.26
N ALA A 394 22.54 29.19 -4.69
CA ALA A 394 21.68 30.26 -5.17
C ALA A 394 20.72 29.73 -6.25
N GLY A 395 19.41 30.02 -6.09
CA GLY A 395 18.37 29.60 -7.03
C GLY A 395 17.89 28.15 -6.91
N LEU A 396 18.39 27.32 -5.98
CA LEU A 396 17.91 25.95 -5.82
C LEU A 396 16.40 25.89 -5.48
N ALA A 397 15.95 26.72 -4.53
CA ALA A 397 14.54 26.80 -4.16
C ALA A 397 13.66 27.20 -5.36
N ASP A 398 14.12 28.15 -6.17
CA ASP A 398 13.39 28.59 -7.37
C ASP A 398 13.32 27.49 -8.42
N ARG A 399 14.41 26.78 -8.68
CA ARG A 399 14.43 25.65 -9.62
C ARG A 399 13.47 24.55 -9.20
N ILE A 400 13.44 24.20 -7.91
CA ILE A 400 12.52 23.20 -7.36
C ILE A 400 11.06 23.69 -7.51
N ARG A 401 10.78 24.93 -7.12
CA ARG A 401 9.45 25.54 -7.26
C ARG A 401 8.97 25.50 -8.72
N ASP A 402 9.82 25.93 -9.64
CA ASP A 402 9.46 26.03 -11.05
C ASP A 402 9.22 24.62 -11.64
N ARG A 403 10.04 23.64 -11.26
CA ARG A 403 9.86 22.25 -11.68
C ARG A 403 8.57 21.64 -11.13
N ILE A 404 8.21 21.90 -9.86
CA ILE A 404 6.93 21.48 -9.30
C ILE A 404 5.77 22.13 -10.07
N ARG A 405 5.86 23.41 -10.38
CA ARG A 405 4.84 24.13 -11.13
C ARG A 405 4.68 23.58 -12.55
N GLU A 406 5.76 23.27 -13.24
CA GLU A 406 5.75 22.66 -14.58
C GLU A 406 5.13 21.27 -14.59
N THR A 407 5.47 20.44 -13.58
CA THR A 407 5.09 19.03 -13.55
C THR A 407 3.70 18.80 -12.94
N LEU A 408 3.38 19.52 -11.86
CA LEU A 408 2.17 19.31 -11.05
C LEU A 408 1.14 20.45 -11.16
N VAL A 409 1.47 21.52 -11.87
CA VAL A 409 0.61 22.72 -12.06
C VAL A 409 0.25 23.39 -10.73
N VAL A 410 1.10 23.28 -9.72
CA VAL A 410 0.88 23.81 -8.38
C VAL A 410 1.94 24.85 -8.02
N SER A 411 1.48 26.00 -7.47
CA SER A 411 2.37 27.00 -6.94
C SER A 411 2.79 26.64 -5.51
N THR A 412 4.10 26.53 -5.29
CA THR A 412 4.70 26.18 -3.99
C THR A 412 5.62 27.27 -3.50
N ARG A 413 5.80 27.33 -2.18
CA ARG A 413 6.86 28.12 -1.53
C ARG A 413 7.86 27.14 -0.91
N ILE A 414 9.04 27.06 -1.48
CA ILE A 414 10.08 26.13 -1.04
C ILE A 414 10.89 26.76 0.08
N GLU A 415 10.97 26.06 1.19
CA GLU A 415 11.83 26.35 2.34
C GLU A 415 12.95 25.32 2.39
N LEU A 416 14.18 25.73 2.06
CA LEU A 416 15.34 24.85 2.20
C LEU A 416 15.74 24.77 3.66
N VAL A 417 15.75 23.56 4.23
CA VAL A 417 16.12 23.32 5.62
C VAL A 417 17.42 22.51 5.71
N PRO A 418 18.23 22.70 6.76
CA PRO A 418 19.47 21.94 6.93
C PRO A 418 19.24 20.43 6.97
N HIS A 419 20.29 19.66 6.63
CA HIS A 419 20.25 18.20 6.76
C HIS A 419 19.94 17.78 8.21
N GLY A 420 19.09 16.78 8.38
CA GLY A 420 18.64 16.28 9.70
C GLY A 420 17.53 17.11 10.35
N SER A 421 17.04 18.18 9.70
CA SER A 421 15.95 19.00 10.25
C SER A 421 14.58 18.33 10.17
N LEU A 422 14.37 17.45 9.18
CA LEU A 422 13.15 16.71 9.04
C LEU A 422 13.24 15.36 9.79
N GLN A 423 12.15 15.03 10.48
CA GLN A 423 12.12 13.82 11.30
C GLN A 423 12.32 12.56 10.44
N ARG A 424 13.26 11.70 10.85
CA ARG A 424 13.40 10.34 10.33
C ARG A 424 12.42 9.43 11.03
N SER A 425 11.85 8.48 10.30
CA SER A 425 10.96 7.48 10.86
C SER A 425 11.51 6.08 10.63
N GLU A 426 11.55 5.28 11.69
CA GLU A 426 11.89 3.87 11.61
C GLU A 426 10.69 3.00 11.16
N TYR A 427 9.53 3.63 10.92
CA TYR A 427 8.33 2.94 10.46
C TYR A 427 7.72 3.61 9.23
N LYS A 428 6.96 4.69 9.38
CA LYS A 428 6.35 5.44 8.27
C LYS A 428 6.66 6.91 8.38
N SER A 429 7.05 7.55 7.28
CA SER A 429 7.22 9.00 7.23
C SER A 429 5.87 9.70 7.09
N LYS A 430 5.77 10.88 7.69
CA LYS A 430 4.67 11.82 7.44
C LYS A 430 5.16 12.85 6.45
N LEU A 431 4.51 12.93 5.29
CA LEU A 431 4.82 13.93 4.28
C LEU A 431 4.05 15.23 4.48
N VAL A 432 3.02 15.22 5.34
CA VAL A 432 2.16 16.37 5.65
C VAL A 432 2.19 16.65 7.15
N GLN A 433 2.34 17.90 7.51
CA GLN A 433 2.20 18.39 8.87
C GLN A 433 0.75 18.87 9.06
N HIS A 434 -0.06 18.12 9.82
CA HIS A 434 -1.44 18.49 10.19
C HIS A 434 -1.48 19.26 11.50
#